data_ccb2fcef24a2486247961cbaf8f75248
#
_entry.id   ccb2fcef24a2486247961cbaf8f75248
#
_cell.length_a   1.000
_cell.length_b   1.000
_cell.length_c   1.000
_cell.angle_alpha   90.00
_cell.angle_beta   90.00
_cell.angle_gamma   90.00
#
_symmetry.space_group_name_H-M   'P 1'
#
loop_
_entity.id
_entity.type
_entity.pdbx_description
1 polymer ?
#
loop_
_entity_poly.entity_id
_entity_poly.type
_entity_poly.pdbx_seq_one_letter_code
_entity_poly.pdbx_strand_id
1 'polypeptide(L)'
;YRGTLVDPAWWNAVWNTVRFAFVSVFFETILGLMVALVLNAEFKGRGLVRAAILIPWAIPTIVSAKMWAWMLNDQFGILNDIMLNLGLIDAKIAWTASVDTAMYAVLMVDIWKTTPFMALLCLAGLQMVPRDIYEAAKIDGIHPVKVFFKITLPLIRACVERGQPFL
;
A
#
# COMPACT_ATOMS: atom_id res chain seq x y z
N TYR A 1 -11.91 -32.58 11.05
CA TYR A 1 -12.31 -31.17 11.12
C TYR A 1 -12.66 -30.69 12.54
N ARG A 2 -13.30 -31.50 13.40
CA ARG A 2 -13.63 -31.07 14.78
C ARG A 2 -12.39 -30.81 15.67
N GLY A 3 -11.31 -31.56 15.48
CA GLY A 3 -10.07 -31.38 16.26
C GLY A 3 -9.34 -30.07 15.90
N THR A 4 -9.37 -29.66 14.64
CA THR A 4 -8.70 -28.43 14.16
C THR A 4 -9.34 -27.16 14.74
N LEU A 5 -10.67 -27.14 14.88
CA LEU A 5 -11.41 -25.98 15.42
C LEU A 5 -11.21 -25.77 16.93
N VAL A 6 -10.72 -26.79 17.66
CA VAL A 6 -10.44 -26.72 19.09
C VAL A 6 -8.96 -26.41 19.37
N ASP A 7 -8.10 -26.49 18.33
CA ASP A 7 -6.67 -26.26 18.47
C ASP A 7 -6.36 -24.74 18.61
N PRO A 8 -5.73 -24.31 19.70
CA PRO A 8 -5.31 -22.92 19.90
C PRO A 8 -4.37 -22.42 18.80
N ALA A 9 -3.54 -23.29 18.23
CA ALA A 9 -2.61 -22.92 17.14
C ALA A 9 -3.37 -22.49 15.89
N TRP A 10 -4.50 -23.14 15.59
CA TRP A 10 -5.34 -22.77 14.45
C TRP A 10 -5.94 -21.35 14.63
N TRP A 11 -6.45 -21.04 15.80
CA TRP A 11 -6.99 -19.71 16.09
C TRP A 11 -5.92 -18.61 16.08
N ASN A 12 -4.72 -18.91 16.56
CA ASN A 12 -3.58 -17.99 16.43
C ASN A 12 -3.21 -17.72 14.98
N ALA A 13 -3.22 -18.75 14.13
CA ALA A 13 -2.96 -18.58 12.69
C ALA A 13 -4.05 -17.72 12.02
N VAL A 14 -5.32 -17.97 12.32
CA VAL A 14 -6.45 -17.16 11.85
C VAL A 14 -6.30 -15.70 12.27
N TRP A 15 -6.04 -15.48 13.57
CA TRP A 15 -5.87 -14.13 14.10
C TRP A 15 -4.71 -13.38 13.47
N ASN A 16 -3.57 -14.04 13.30
CA ASN A 16 -2.41 -13.46 12.62
C ASN A 16 -2.73 -13.10 11.16
N THR A 17 -3.46 -13.96 10.45
CA THR A 17 -3.89 -13.72 9.07
C THR A 17 -4.83 -12.52 8.97
N VAL A 18 -5.83 -12.45 9.86
CA VAL A 18 -6.78 -11.33 9.89
C VAL A 18 -6.06 -10.02 10.20
N ARG A 19 -5.18 -10.05 11.22
CA ARG A 19 -4.37 -8.87 11.59
C ARG A 19 -3.47 -8.43 10.45
N PHE A 20 -2.78 -9.37 9.81
CA PHE A 20 -1.94 -9.10 8.64
C PHE A 20 -2.74 -8.45 7.53
N ALA A 21 -3.84 -9.06 7.10
CA ALA A 21 -4.67 -8.55 6.01
C ALA A 21 -5.24 -7.16 6.31
N PHE A 22 -5.73 -6.93 7.53
CA PHE A 22 -6.28 -5.63 7.91
C PHE A 22 -5.21 -4.53 7.88
N VAL A 23 -4.04 -4.79 8.47
CA VAL A 23 -2.95 -3.81 8.54
C VAL A 23 -2.36 -3.56 7.14
N SER A 24 -2.13 -4.62 6.36
CA SER A 24 -1.60 -4.50 4.99
C SER A 24 -2.53 -3.66 4.12
N VAL A 25 -3.80 -4.03 4.00
CA VAL A 25 -4.79 -3.33 3.16
C VAL A 25 -4.98 -1.87 3.62
N PHE A 26 -4.96 -1.62 4.93
CA PHE A 26 -5.07 -0.26 5.46
C PHE A 26 -3.92 0.64 4.97
N PHE A 27 -2.68 0.20 5.13
CA PHE A 27 -1.52 0.97 4.68
C PHE A 27 -1.42 1.05 3.15
N GLU A 28 -1.69 -0.04 2.44
CA GLU A 28 -1.73 -0.07 0.98
C GLU A 28 -2.76 0.91 0.41
N THR A 29 -3.93 0.98 1.03
CA THR A 29 -4.99 1.92 0.60
C THR A 29 -4.56 3.36 0.80
N ILE A 30 -3.97 3.70 1.95
CA ILE A 30 -3.50 5.07 2.23
C ILE A 30 -2.37 5.45 1.27
N LEU A 31 -1.33 4.61 1.17
CA LEU A 31 -0.19 4.88 0.30
C LEU A 31 -0.58 4.87 -1.17
N GLY A 32 -1.41 3.90 -1.57
CA GLY A 32 -1.93 3.80 -2.93
C GLY A 32 -2.75 5.03 -3.32
N LEU A 33 -3.59 5.52 -2.42
CA LEU A 33 -4.35 6.76 -2.62
C LEU A 33 -3.44 7.99 -2.74
N MET A 34 -2.43 8.12 -1.87
CA MET A 34 -1.46 9.21 -1.96
C MET A 34 -0.74 9.21 -3.31
N VAL A 35 -0.27 8.06 -3.75
CA VAL A 35 0.37 7.87 -5.05
C VAL A 35 -0.61 8.17 -6.19
N ALA A 36 -1.85 7.71 -6.10
CA ALA A 36 -2.88 7.96 -7.10
C ALA A 36 -3.20 9.45 -7.26
N LEU A 37 -3.26 10.21 -6.17
CA LEU A 37 -3.46 11.65 -6.21
C LEU A 37 -2.31 12.36 -6.93
N VAL A 38 -1.07 11.96 -6.68
CA VAL A 38 0.10 12.49 -7.40
C VAL A 38 0.03 12.13 -8.88
N LEU A 39 -0.29 10.89 -9.22
CA LEU A 39 -0.42 10.43 -10.60
C LEU A 39 -1.62 11.00 -11.35
N ASN A 40 -2.64 11.46 -10.64
CA ASN A 40 -3.80 12.13 -11.22
C ASN A 40 -3.50 13.58 -11.61
N ALA A 41 -2.52 14.21 -10.97
CA ALA A 41 -2.09 15.56 -11.33
C ALA A 41 -1.45 15.60 -12.73
N GLU A 42 -1.58 16.73 -13.42
CA GLU A 42 -0.99 16.95 -14.74
C GLU A 42 0.41 17.56 -14.59
N PHE A 43 1.43 16.76 -14.88
CA PHE A 43 2.83 17.24 -14.90
C PHE A 43 3.63 16.55 -16.00
N LYS A 44 4.71 17.22 -16.45
CA LYS A 44 5.64 16.66 -17.44
C LYS A 44 6.36 15.44 -16.85
N GLY A 45 6.40 14.34 -17.61
CA GLY A 45 7.06 13.10 -17.15
C GLY A 45 6.16 12.13 -16.37
N ARG A 46 4.86 12.41 -16.23
CA ARG A 46 3.90 11.53 -15.53
C ARG A 46 3.97 10.05 -15.96
N GLY A 47 4.23 9.79 -17.26
CA GLY A 47 4.37 8.42 -17.78
C GLY A 47 5.55 7.67 -17.19
N LEU A 48 6.71 8.35 -17.07
CA LEU A 48 7.90 7.75 -16.44
C LEU A 48 7.69 7.48 -14.94
N VAL A 49 7.07 8.42 -14.25
CA VAL A 49 6.74 8.23 -12.81
C VAL A 49 5.79 7.07 -12.63
N ARG A 50 4.77 6.91 -13.48
CA ARG A 50 3.87 5.76 -13.48
C ARG A 50 4.62 4.45 -13.69
N ALA A 51 5.49 4.40 -14.68
CA ALA A 51 6.30 3.22 -14.97
C ALA A 51 7.20 2.86 -13.78
N ALA A 52 7.88 3.85 -13.20
CA ALA A 52 8.78 3.65 -12.06
C ALA A 52 8.04 3.12 -10.81
N ILE A 53 6.86 3.67 -10.51
CA ILE A 53 6.04 3.22 -9.38
C ILE A 53 5.55 1.78 -9.56
N LEU A 54 5.33 1.32 -10.80
CA LEU A 54 4.86 -0.03 -11.09
C LEU A 54 5.95 -1.10 -11.02
N ILE A 55 7.23 -0.73 -10.98
CA ILE A 55 8.35 -1.68 -10.94
C ILE A 55 8.20 -2.72 -9.82
N PRO A 56 7.93 -2.35 -8.55
CA PRO A 56 7.80 -3.33 -7.48
C PRO A 56 6.75 -4.40 -7.74
N TRP A 57 5.61 -4.00 -8.30
CA TRP A 57 4.53 -4.92 -8.63
C TRP A 57 4.87 -5.83 -9.82
N ALA A 58 5.58 -5.30 -10.81
CA ALA A 58 5.97 -6.03 -12.02
C ALA A 58 7.03 -7.11 -11.76
N ILE A 59 7.85 -6.97 -10.71
CA ILE A 59 8.88 -7.96 -10.38
C ILE A 59 8.21 -9.28 -9.94
N PRO A 60 8.62 -10.44 -10.47
CA PRO A 60 8.10 -11.73 -10.01
C PRO A 60 8.24 -11.89 -8.49
N THR A 61 7.20 -12.42 -7.85
CA THR A 61 7.14 -12.50 -6.38
C THR A 61 8.31 -13.25 -5.77
N ILE A 62 8.76 -14.33 -6.43
CA ILE A 62 9.91 -15.11 -5.95
C ILE A 62 11.22 -14.31 -5.98
N VAL A 63 11.39 -13.44 -6.97
CA VAL A 63 12.56 -12.56 -7.07
C VAL A 63 12.52 -11.50 -5.98
N SER A 64 11.36 -10.84 -5.80
CA SER A 64 11.16 -9.88 -4.70
C SER A 64 11.42 -10.51 -3.34
N ALA A 65 10.88 -11.70 -3.10
CA ALA A 65 11.07 -12.41 -1.84
C ALA A 65 12.57 -12.72 -1.57
N LYS A 66 13.30 -13.19 -2.58
CA LYS A 66 14.75 -13.42 -2.45
C LYS A 66 15.53 -12.14 -2.19
N MET A 67 15.23 -11.08 -2.94
CA MET A 67 15.86 -9.77 -2.77
C MET A 67 15.67 -9.24 -1.34
N TRP A 68 14.43 -9.25 -0.84
CA TRP A 68 14.14 -8.81 0.51
C TRP A 68 14.70 -9.72 1.59
N ALA A 69 14.75 -11.04 1.38
CA ALA A 69 15.40 -11.97 2.29
C ALA A 69 16.90 -11.66 2.47
N TRP A 70 17.57 -11.22 1.40
CA TRP A 70 18.96 -10.76 1.46
C TRP A 70 19.09 -9.42 2.19
N MET A 71 18.22 -8.46 1.88
CA MET A 71 18.25 -7.13 2.51
C MET A 71 17.93 -7.18 4.01
N LEU A 72 17.07 -8.11 4.43
CA LEU A 72 16.62 -8.32 5.81
C LEU A 72 17.50 -9.33 6.59
N ASN A 73 18.59 -9.82 5.99
CA ASN A 73 19.45 -10.77 6.66
C ASN A 73 20.07 -10.16 7.93
N ASP A 74 20.14 -10.96 9.00
CA ASP A 74 20.66 -10.54 10.30
C ASP A 74 22.16 -10.30 10.32
N GLN A 75 22.94 -11.03 9.50
CA GLN A 75 24.40 -10.96 9.50
C GLN A 75 24.96 -9.93 8.51
N PHE A 76 24.46 -9.93 7.28
CA PHE A 76 24.99 -9.12 6.17
C PHE A 76 23.92 -8.26 5.46
N GLY A 77 22.72 -8.18 6.02
CA GLY A 77 21.64 -7.41 5.44
C GLY A 77 21.87 -5.90 5.52
N ILE A 78 21.77 -5.24 4.37
CA ILE A 78 21.99 -3.80 4.24
C ILE A 78 21.06 -2.97 5.13
N LEU A 79 19.87 -3.47 5.46
CA LEU A 79 18.92 -2.74 6.30
C LEU A 79 19.48 -2.55 7.73
N ASN A 80 20.08 -3.61 8.30
CA ASN A 80 20.73 -3.52 9.60
C ASN A 80 21.90 -2.54 9.58
N ASP A 81 22.72 -2.56 8.54
CA ASP A 81 23.88 -1.67 8.43
C ASP A 81 23.45 -0.19 8.30
N ILE A 82 22.41 0.09 7.52
CA ILE A 82 21.85 1.45 7.42
C ILE A 82 21.30 1.91 8.77
N MET A 83 20.51 1.08 9.46
CA MET A 83 19.89 1.46 10.74
C MET A 83 20.91 1.64 11.86
N LEU A 84 21.98 0.83 11.91
CA LEU A 84 23.10 1.00 12.82
C LEU A 84 23.83 2.32 12.55
N ASN A 85 24.16 2.61 11.28
CA ASN A 85 24.85 3.85 10.90
C ASN A 85 24.03 5.13 11.20
N LEU A 86 22.70 5.03 11.13
CA LEU A 86 21.79 6.11 11.49
C LEU A 86 21.54 6.22 13.02
N GLY A 87 22.08 5.29 13.82
CA GLY A 87 21.86 5.24 15.26
C GLY A 87 20.41 4.90 15.66
N LEU A 88 19.66 4.24 14.79
CA LEU A 88 18.26 3.84 15.02
C LEU A 88 18.14 2.52 15.79
N ILE A 89 19.19 1.69 15.74
CA ILE A 89 19.30 0.43 16.47
C ILE A 89 20.69 0.30 17.06
N ASP A 90 20.81 -0.36 18.21
CA ASP A 90 22.10 -0.59 18.91
C ASP A 90 22.74 -1.91 18.51
N ALA A 91 21.95 -2.84 17.97
CA ALA A 91 22.41 -4.17 17.54
C ALA A 91 21.64 -4.65 16.31
N LYS A 92 22.24 -5.59 15.56
CA LYS A 92 21.60 -6.21 14.40
C LYS A 92 20.34 -6.97 14.80
N ILE A 93 19.28 -6.77 14.05
CA ILE A 93 17.97 -7.39 14.28
C ILE A 93 17.79 -8.56 13.32
N ALA A 94 17.32 -9.70 13.85
CA ALA A 94 16.96 -10.88 13.07
C ALA A 94 15.49 -10.71 12.55
N TRP A 95 15.31 -9.88 11.54
CA TRP A 95 14.00 -9.43 11.05
C TRP A 95 13.02 -10.55 10.75
N THR A 96 13.47 -11.62 10.12
CA THR A 96 12.62 -12.75 9.69
C THR A 96 12.68 -13.95 10.62
N ALA A 97 13.69 -14.03 11.48
CA ALA A 97 13.89 -15.16 12.39
C ALA A 97 13.32 -14.93 13.79
N SER A 98 13.09 -13.68 14.18
CA SER A 98 12.42 -13.36 15.46
C SER A 98 10.91 -13.35 15.31
N VAL A 99 10.22 -13.95 16.27
CA VAL A 99 8.74 -13.97 16.34
C VAL A 99 8.17 -12.55 16.42
N ASP A 100 8.87 -11.64 17.11
CA ASP A 100 8.42 -10.27 17.35
C ASP A 100 8.52 -9.40 16.10
N THR A 101 9.49 -9.63 15.22
CA THR A 101 9.78 -8.79 14.06
C THR A 101 9.31 -9.38 12.74
N ALA A 102 9.14 -10.70 12.65
CA ALA A 102 8.79 -11.38 11.40
C ALA A 102 7.50 -10.84 10.75
N MET A 103 6.47 -10.60 11.54
CA MET A 103 5.21 -10.06 11.04
C MET A 103 5.39 -8.67 10.42
N TYR A 104 6.17 -7.79 11.06
CA TYR A 104 6.43 -6.43 10.56
C TYR A 104 7.31 -6.46 9.31
N ALA A 105 8.30 -7.35 9.26
CA ALA A 105 9.15 -7.53 8.09
C ALA A 105 8.34 -7.96 6.87
N VAL A 106 7.46 -8.94 7.02
CA VAL A 106 6.60 -9.43 5.93
C VAL A 106 5.59 -8.35 5.52
N LEU A 107 4.97 -7.64 6.48
CA LEU A 107 4.06 -6.52 6.20
C LEU A 107 4.74 -5.42 5.38
N MET A 108 5.97 -5.05 5.75
CA MET A 108 6.72 -4.01 5.02
C MET A 108 6.96 -4.41 3.57
N VAL A 109 7.36 -5.65 3.33
CA VAL A 109 7.61 -6.18 1.99
C VAL A 109 6.33 -6.26 1.17
N ASP A 110 5.25 -6.72 1.77
CA ASP A 110 3.93 -6.86 1.13
C ASP A 110 3.39 -5.48 0.73
N ILE A 111 3.37 -4.52 1.65
CA ILE A 111 2.94 -3.15 1.40
C ILE A 111 3.77 -2.52 0.27
N TRP A 112 5.10 -2.67 0.29
CA TRP A 112 5.96 -2.15 -0.77
C TRP A 112 5.61 -2.76 -2.14
N LYS A 113 5.31 -4.05 -2.19
CA LYS A 113 5.04 -4.76 -3.43
C LYS A 113 3.66 -4.48 -4.00
N THR A 114 2.65 -4.33 -3.16
CA THR A 114 1.23 -4.28 -3.56
C THR A 114 0.66 -2.86 -3.64
N THR A 115 1.28 -1.89 -2.95
CA THR A 115 0.91 -0.47 -3.04
C THR A 115 0.78 0.07 -4.47
N PRO A 116 1.67 -0.27 -5.44
CA PRO A 116 1.51 0.18 -6.82
C PRO A 116 0.21 -0.28 -7.48
N PHE A 117 -0.22 -1.50 -7.22
CA PHE A 117 -1.48 -2.02 -7.73
C PHE A 117 -2.67 -1.29 -7.10
N MET A 118 -2.64 -1.09 -5.78
CA MET A 118 -3.66 -0.29 -5.08
C MET A 118 -3.71 1.15 -5.62
N ALA A 119 -2.55 1.74 -5.93
CA ALA A 119 -2.48 3.07 -6.55
C ALA A 119 -3.16 3.13 -7.91
N LEU A 120 -3.03 2.09 -8.75
CA LEU A 120 -3.74 2.01 -10.03
C LEU A 120 -5.25 1.90 -9.85
N LEU A 121 -5.72 1.10 -8.89
CA LEU A 121 -7.14 0.98 -8.58
C LEU A 121 -7.72 2.32 -8.10
N CYS A 122 -7.02 2.98 -7.18
CA CYS A 122 -7.41 4.32 -6.71
C CYS A 122 -7.40 5.34 -7.85
N LEU A 123 -6.40 5.30 -8.72
CA LEU A 123 -6.29 6.20 -9.87
C LEU A 123 -7.43 5.99 -10.87
N ALA A 124 -7.79 4.74 -11.14
CA ALA A 124 -8.94 4.43 -11.98
C ALA A 124 -10.23 5.01 -11.40
N GLY A 125 -10.45 4.87 -10.09
CA GLY A 125 -11.58 5.49 -9.39
C GLY A 125 -11.57 7.03 -9.47
N LEU A 126 -10.40 7.65 -9.29
CA LEU A 126 -10.26 9.12 -9.40
C LEU A 126 -10.57 9.63 -10.82
N GLN A 127 -10.22 8.87 -11.85
CA GLN A 127 -10.46 9.24 -13.24
C GLN A 127 -11.94 9.11 -13.67
N MET A 128 -12.76 8.41 -12.90
CA MET A 128 -14.20 8.35 -13.14
C MET A 128 -14.92 9.64 -12.78
N VAL A 129 -14.33 10.50 -11.95
CA VAL A 129 -14.93 11.78 -11.54
C VAL A 129 -14.72 12.83 -12.64
N PRO A 130 -15.79 13.45 -13.20
CA PRO A 130 -15.66 14.47 -14.22
C PRO A 130 -14.82 15.66 -13.76
N ARG A 131 -13.99 16.20 -14.65
CA ARG A 131 -13.10 17.34 -14.35
C ARG A 131 -13.85 18.61 -13.99
N ASP A 132 -15.01 18.81 -14.60
CA ASP A 132 -15.85 19.98 -14.36
C ASP A 132 -16.21 20.17 -12.87
N ILE A 133 -16.33 19.06 -12.13
CA ILE A 133 -16.59 19.10 -10.69
C ILE A 133 -15.39 19.67 -9.92
N TYR A 134 -14.17 19.34 -10.33
CA TYR A 134 -12.96 19.88 -9.71
C TYR A 134 -12.76 21.36 -10.08
N GLU A 135 -13.09 21.75 -11.31
CA GLU A 135 -13.04 23.15 -11.77
C GLU A 135 -14.05 24.01 -11.04
N ALA A 136 -15.30 23.54 -10.90
CA ALA A 136 -16.32 24.23 -10.12
C ALA A 136 -15.89 24.41 -8.67
N ALA A 137 -15.39 23.35 -8.01
CA ALA A 137 -14.90 23.43 -6.65
C ALA A 137 -13.73 24.41 -6.47
N LYS A 138 -12.88 24.54 -7.50
CA LYS A 138 -11.76 25.49 -7.52
C LYS A 138 -12.26 26.93 -7.65
N ILE A 139 -13.30 27.18 -8.48
CA ILE A 139 -13.94 28.48 -8.62
C ILE A 139 -14.57 28.90 -7.30
N ASP A 140 -15.23 27.96 -6.60
CA ASP A 140 -15.85 28.18 -5.28
C ASP A 140 -14.81 28.36 -4.15
N GLY A 141 -13.51 28.26 -4.44
CA GLY A 141 -12.43 28.43 -3.45
C GLY A 141 -12.37 27.31 -2.41
N ILE A 142 -12.95 26.14 -2.68
CA ILE A 142 -12.96 25.02 -1.74
C ILE A 142 -11.58 24.37 -1.67
N HIS A 143 -11.03 24.22 -0.46
CA HIS A 143 -9.72 23.61 -0.25
C HIS A 143 -9.69 22.16 -0.79
N PRO A 144 -8.62 21.73 -1.52
CA PRO A 144 -8.53 20.42 -2.18
C PRO A 144 -8.82 19.23 -1.28
N VAL A 145 -8.37 19.26 -0.03
CA VAL A 145 -8.65 18.21 0.97
C VAL A 145 -10.15 18.09 1.23
N LYS A 146 -10.86 19.21 1.31
CA LYS A 146 -12.32 19.22 1.51
C LYS A 146 -13.06 18.70 0.28
N VAL A 147 -12.57 19.02 -0.92
CA VAL A 147 -13.07 18.48 -2.20
C VAL A 147 -12.92 16.97 -2.21
N PHE A 148 -11.75 16.46 -1.80
CA PHE A 148 -11.51 15.03 -1.74
C PHE A 148 -12.51 14.31 -0.84
N PHE A 149 -12.65 14.70 0.42
CA PHE A 149 -13.54 14.00 1.37
C PHE A 149 -15.03 14.22 1.14
N LYS A 150 -15.44 15.40 0.67
CA LYS A 150 -16.86 15.73 0.52
C LYS A 150 -17.44 15.46 -0.88
N ILE A 151 -16.58 15.41 -1.90
CA ILE A 151 -17.01 15.27 -3.28
C ILE A 151 -16.42 14.01 -3.90
N THR A 152 -15.08 13.90 -3.96
CA THR A 152 -14.41 12.83 -4.69
C THR A 152 -14.71 11.46 -4.08
N LEU A 153 -14.50 11.30 -2.79
CA LEU A 153 -14.67 10.01 -2.11
C LEU A 153 -16.11 9.48 -2.14
N PRO A 154 -17.14 10.28 -1.86
CA PRO A 154 -18.55 9.84 -2.00
C PRO A 154 -18.94 9.50 -3.44
N LEU A 155 -18.43 10.25 -4.43
CA LEU A 155 -18.69 9.99 -5.84
C LEU A 155 -18.09 8.67 -6.30
N ILE A 156 -16.81 8.41 -5.96
CA ILE A 156 -16.16 7.12 -6.27
C ILE A 156 -16.94 5.96 -5.65
N ARG A 157 -17.35 6.10 -4.39
CA ARG A 157 -18.17 5.10 -3.72
C ARG A 157 -19.50 4.86 -4.46
N ALA A 158 -20.20 5.90 -4.83
CA ALA A 158 -21.46 5.79 -5.56
C ALA A 158 -21.29 5.14 -6.95
N CYS A 159 -20.16 5.40 -7.66
CA CYS A 159 -19.84 4.76 -8.93
C CYS A 159 -19.57 3.25 -8.75
N VAL A 160 -18.81 2.88 -7.73
CA VAL A 160 -18.51 1.48 -7.43
C VAL A 160 -19.78 0.70 -7.06
N GLU A 161 -20.66 1.30 -6.24
CA GLU A 161 -21.90 0.67 -5.81
C GLU A 161 -22.92 0.51 -6.96
N ARG A 162 -22.95 1.43 -7.92
CA ARG A 162 -23.91 1.41 -9.04
C ARG A 162 -23.39 0.70 -10.30
N GLY A 163 -22.11 0.37 -10.36
CA GLY A 163 -21.50 -0.29 -11.51
C GLY A 163 -21.60 0.49 -12.83
N GLN A 164 -21.86 1.79 -12.78
CA GLN A 164 -22.03 2.64 -13.96
C GLN A 164 -21.04 3.80 -13.95
N PRO A 165 -20.37 4.07 -15.09
CA PRO A 165 -19.67 5.33 -15.27
C PRO A 165 -20.71 6.46 -15.32
N PHE A 166 -20.33 7.65 -14.83
CA PHE A 166 -21.14 8.87 -15.08
C PHE A 166 -21.15 9.16 -16.58
N LEU A 167 -22.26 8.94 -17.23
CA LEU A 167 -22.60 9.48 -18.55
C LEU A 167 -23.25 10.84 -18.35
#